data_93fd2d9e8518f45b33be31a2cf425d1f
#
_entry.id   93fd2d9e8518f45b33be31a2cf425d1f
#
_cell.length_a   1.000
_cell.length_b   1.000
_cell.length_c   1.000
_cell.angle_alpha   90.00
_cell.angle_beta   90.00
_cell.angle_gamma   90.00
#
_symmetry.space_group_name_H-M   'P 1'
#
loop_
_entity.id
_entity.type
_entity.pdbx_description
1 polymer ?
#
loop_
_entity_poly.entity_id
_entity_poly.type
_entity_poly.pdbx_seq_one_letter_code
_entity_poly.pdbx_strand_id
1 'polypeptide(L)'
;VIAKGLPASPGAATGGIYFTADEAAEHGKNKEKVILVRRETTPEDIEGMDFSQGILTVFGGMTSHAAVVARGMGRAAVVGCGELKIDEEAKTLTVAGKVYHEGDFISLDGSTGNVYDGQIATVEAAISGDFARFMGWADAARTLKVRTNADTPRDTKQAVAFGAEGIG
;
A
#
# COMPACT_ATOMS: atom_id res chain seq x y z
N VAL A 1 -4.36 -11.24 -12.79
CA VAL A 1 -4.92 -9.87 -12.67
C VAL A 1 -6.43 -9.96 -12.79
N ILE A 2 -7.14 -9.46 -11.81
CA ILE A 2 -8.61 -9.42 -11.79
C ILE A 2 -9.17 -8.02 -12.02
N ALA A 3 -8.37 -6.99 -11.75
CA ALA A 3 -8.71 -5.59 -12.01
C ALA A 3 -7.45 -4.74 -12.15
N LYS A 4 -7.62 -3.52 -12.66
CA LYS A 4 -6.55 -2.54 -12.79
C LYS A 4 -7.05 -1.15 -12.40
N GLY A 5 -6.26 -0.47 -11.57
CA GLY A 5 -6.47 0.92 -11.19
C GLY A 5 -5.21 1.75 -11.39
N LEU A 6 -5.18 2.92 -10.77
CA LEU A 6 -4.02 3.81 -10.80
C LEU A 6 -2.98 3.38 -9.74
N PRO A 7 -1.69 3.33 -10.09
CA PRO A 7 -0.59 3.00 -9.17
C PRO A 7 -0.33 4.17 -8.22
N ALA A 8 -1.13 4.29 -7.17
CA ALA A 8 -1.16 5.48 -6.31
C ALA A 8 -0.03 5.53 -5.29
N SER A 9 0.37 4.39 -4.75
CA SER A 9 1.51 4.27 -3.84
C SER A 9 2.23 2.96 -4.09
N PRO A 10 3.55 2.97 -4.31
CA PRO A 10 4.29 1.78 -4.70
C PRO A 10 4.35 0.74 -3.58
N GLY A 11 4.63 -0.50 -3.97
CA GLY A 11 4.77 -1.65 -3.09
C GLY A 11 3.78 -2.75 -3.43
N ALA A 12 4.01 -3.92 -2.84
CA ALA A 12 3.15 -5.09 -2.95
C ALA A 12 2.46 -5.35 -1.62
N ALA A 13 1.18 -5.64 -1.65
CA ALA A 13 0.41 -5.96 -0.47
C ALA A 13 -0.47 -7.20 -0.73
N THR A 14 -0.62 -8.05 0.28
CA THR A 14 -1.55 -9.17 0.26
C THR A 14 -2.29 -9.23 1.59
N GLY A 15 -3.57 -9.56 1.57
CA GLY A 15 -4.37 -9.68 2.79
C GLY A 15 -5.83 -9.98 2.52
N GLY A 16 -6.56 -10.21 3.59
CA GLY A 16 -8.00 -10.36 3.57
C GLY A 16 -8.70 -9.02 3.33
N ILE A 17 -9.77 -9.04 2.58
CA ILE A 17 -10.59 -7.88 2.26
C ILE A 17 -11.40 -7.46 3.48
N TYR A 18 -11.35 -6.17 3.82
CA TYR A 18 -12.25 -5.55 4.79
C TYR A 18 -12.79 -4.25 4.22
N PHE A 19 -14.08 -3.98 4.47
CA PHE A 19 -14.80 -2.88 3.83
C PHE A 19 -14.95 -1.65 4.72
N THR A 20 -14.65 -1.76 6.01
CA THR A 20 -14.66 -0.63 6.95
C THR A 20 -13.30 -0.42 7.58
N ALA A 21 -13.01 0.84 7.93
CA ALA A 21 -11.76 1.19 8.60
C ALA A 21 -11.64 0.55 9.99
N ASP A 22 -12.76 0.45 10.71
CA ASP A 22 -12.79 -0.14 12.05
C ASP A 22 -12.42 -1.63 12.02
N GLU A 23 -13.04 -2.41 11.11
CA GLU A 23 -12.71 -3.82 10.92
C GLU A 23 -11.27 -4.01 10.46
N ALA A 24 -10.82 -3.20 9.50
CA ALA A 24 -9.44 -3.24 9.03
C ALA A 24 -8.44 -2.97 10.17
N ALA A 25 -8.74 -2.00 11.04
CA ALA A 25 -7.92 -1.69 12.21
C ALA A 25 -7.95 -2.83 13.25
N GLU A 26 -9.11 -3.40 13.54
CA GLU A 26 -9.26 -4.50 14.49
C GLU A 26 -8.43 -5.72 14.06
N HIS A 27 -8.62 -6.19 12.84
CA HIS A 27 -7.88 -7.33 12.30
C HIS A 27 -6.39 -7.05 12.13
N GLY A 28 -6.03 -5.83 11.68
CA GLY A 28 -4.64 -5.42 11.56
C GLY A 28 -3.90 -5.33 12.90
N LYS A 29 -4.56 -4.88 13.97
CA LYS A 29 -4.04 -4.90 15.35
C LYS A 29 -3.78 -6.32 15.84
N ASN A 30 -4.59 -7.28 15.40
CA ASN A 30 -4.41 -8.71 15.68
C ASN A 30 -3.31 -9.36 14.81
N LYS A 31 -2.54 -8.56 14.06
CA LYS A 31 -1.47 -8.98 13.16
C LYS A 31 -1.93 -9.79 11.95
N GLU A 32 -3.18 -9.70 11.61
CA GLU A 32 -3.70 -10.23 10.36
C GLU A 32 -3.27 -9.34 9.19
N LYS A 33 -3.10 -9.94 8.02
CA LYS A 33 -2.83 -9.20 6.79
C LYS A 33 -4.15 -8.70 6.22
N VAL A 34 -4.31 -7.39 6.13
CA VAL A 34 -5.55 -6.73 5.75
C VAL A 34 -5.35 -5.87 4.51
N ILE A 35 -6.29 -5.93 3.59
CA ILE A 35 -6.48 -4.95 2.51
C ILE A 35 -7.76 -4.18 2.78
N LEU A 36 -7.64 -2.88 2.97
CA LEU A 36 -8.80 -2.00 3.12
C LEU A 36 -9.38 -1.69 1.73
N VAL A 37 -10.64 -2.07 1.52
CA VAL A 37 -11.36 -1.87 0.26
C VAL A 37 -12.51 -0.92 0.49
N ARG A 38 -12.45 0.26 -0.14
CA ARG A 38 -13.46 1.31 0.01
C ARG A 38 -13.91 1.81 -1.36
N ARG A 39 -15.06 2.48 -1.43
CA ARG A 39 -15.41 3.29 -2.61
C ARG A 39 -14.43 4.45 -2.74
N GLU A 40 -14.20 5.16 -1.66
CA GLU A 40 -13.18 6.19 -1.46
C GLU A 40 -12.84 6.23 0.03
N THR A 41 -11.68 6.77 0.40
CA THR A 41 -11.32 6.95 1.81
C THR A 41 -11.54 8.40 2.25
N THR A 42 -11.82 8.55 3.52
CA THR A 42 -11.98 9.83 4.22
C THR A 42 -10.96 9.96 5.34
N PRO A 43 -10.79 11.15 5.96
CA PRO A 43 -9.90 11.31 7.12
C PRO A 43 -10.22 10.38 8.30
N GLU A 44 -11.47 9.93 8.41
CA GLU A 44 -11.91 9.00 9.46
C GLU A 44 -11.36 7.58 9.24
N ASP A 45 -10.95 7.25 8.02
CA ASP A 45 -10.41 5.93 7.66
C ASP A 45 -8.90 5.77 7.98
N ILE A 46 -8.22 6.81 8.48
CA ILE A 46 -6.76 6.83 8.67
C ILE A 46 -6.28 5.67 9.54
N GLU A 47 -6.98 5.34 10.63
CA GLU A 47 -6.58 4.24 11.51
C GLU A 47 -6.64 2.89 10.77
N GLY A 48 -7.71 2.63 10.04
CA GLY A 48 -7.84 1.42 9.22
C GLY A 48 -6.77 1.33 8.13
N MET A 49 -6.43 2.46 7.51
CA MET A 49 -5.37 2.53 6.52
C MET A 49 -3.99 2.21 7.11
N ASP A 50 -3.69 2.71 8.33
CA ASP A 50 -2.39 2.48 8.98
C ASP A 50 -2.19 1.01 9.37
N PHE A 51 -3.24 0.33 9.79
CA PHE A 51 -3.17 -1.10 10.14
C PHE A 51 -3.31 -2.03 8.93
N SER A 52 -3.64 -1.52 7.75
CA SER A 52 -3.73 -2.32 6.52
C SER A 52 -2.37 -2.50 5.84
N GLN A 53 -2.21 -3.62 5.13
CA GLN A 53 -1.06 -3.85 4.26
C GLN A 53 -1.14 -3.00 2.99
N GLY A 54 -2.36 -2.80 2.49
CA GLY A 54 -2.62 -2.01 1.29
C GLY A 54 -4.03 -1.47 1.24
N ILE A 55 -4.23 -0.49 0.36
CA ILE A 55 -5.48 0.22 0.18
C ILE A 55 -5.94 0.08 -1.27
N LEU A 56 -7.22 -0.25 -1.45
CA LEU A 56 -7.85 -0.38 -2.76
C LEU A 56 -9.13 0.46 -2.79
N THR A 57 -9.24 1.38 -3.77
CA THR A 57 -10.45 2.19 -3.91
C THR A 57 -11.05 2.14 -5.31
N VAL A 58 -12.39 2.22 -5.38
CA VAL A 58 -13.15 2.31 -6.65
C VAL A 58 -12.92 3.65 -7.30
N PHE A 59 -13.02 4.73 -6.52
CA PHE A 59 -12.86 6.11 -6.96
C PHE A 59 -11.56 6.72 -6.45
N GLY A 60 -11.19 7.83 -7.03
CA GLY A 60 -10.02 8.61 -6.66
C GLY A 60 -8.94 8.61 -7.73
N GLY A 61 -8.14 9.66 -7.71
CA GLY A 61 -6.97 9.84 -8.57
C GLY A 61 -5.68 9.88 -7.77
N MET A 62 -4.59 10.23 -8.42
CA MET A 62 -3.25 10.31 -7.81
C MET A 62 -3.12 11.37 -6.70
N THR A 63 -4.07 12.30 -6.61
CA THR A 63 -4.17 13.34 -5.58
C THR A 63 -5.33 13.13 -4.61
N SER A 64 -6.03 11.99 -4.69
CA SER A 64 -7.09 11.64 -3.76
C SER A 64 -6.56 11.45 -2.34
N HIS A 65 -7.43 11.53 -1.35
CA HIS A 65 -7.09 11.27 0.05
C HIS A 65 -6.40 9.92 0.22
N ALA A 66 -6.95 8.86 -0.37
CA ALA A 66 -6.35 7.51 -0.32
C ALA A 66 -4.90 7.49 -0.84
N ALA A 67 -4.66 8.12 -1.99
CA ALA A 67 -3.35 8.14 -2.62
C ALA A 67 -2.32 8.93 -1.80
N VAL A 68 -2.69 10.12 -1.30
CA VAL A 68 -1.79 10.98 -0.52
C VAL A 68 -1.44 10.34 0.82
N VAL A 69 -2.44 9.86 1.55
CA VAL A 69 -2.25 9.24 2.86
C VAL A 69 -1.47 7.93 2.76
N ALA A 70 -1.80 7.07 1.79
CA ALA A 70 -1.07 5.82 1.58
C ALA A 70 0.42 6.04 1.31
N ARG A 71 0.76 7.03 0.49
CA ARG A 71 2.17 7.43 0.25
C ARG A 71 2.85 7.92 1.52
N GLY A 72 2.18 8.76 2.30
CA GLY A 72 2.70 9.25 3.59
C GLY A 72 2.96 8.12 4.60
N MET A 73 2.13 7.09 4.60
CA MET A 73 2.25 5.91 5.45
C MET A 73 3.20 4.82 4.90
N GLY A 74 3.64 4.95 3.65
CA GLY A 74 4.41 3.90 2.97
C GLY A 74 3.61 2.62 2.71
N ARG A 75 2.27 2.73 2.55
CA ARG A 75 1.38 1.60 2.24
C ARG A 75 1.15 1.50 0.73
N ALA A 76 1.15 0.29 0.20
CA ALA A 76 0.78 0.07 -1.19
C ALA A 76 -0.67 0.51 -1.44
N ALA A 77 -0.92 1.19 -2.55
CA ALA A 77 -2.28 1.61 -2.88
C ALA A 77 -2.57 1.58 -4.38
N VAL A 78 -3.74 1.07 -4.69
CA VAL A 78 -4.36 1.12 -6.01
C VAL A 78 -5.67 1.89 -5.88
N VAL A 79 -5.84 2.96 -6.64
CA VAL A 79 -7.03 3.83 -6.57
C VAL A 79 -7.70 3.95 -7.94
N GLY A 80 -8.95 4.40 -7.94
CA GLY A 80 -9.66 4.60 -9.21
C GLY A 80 -9.92 3.31 -9.98
N CYS A 81 -10.10 2.19 -9.27
CA CYS A 81 -10.36 0.90 -9.87
C CYS A 81 -11.87 0.73 -10.15
N GLY A 82 -12.36 1.37 -11.21
CA GLY A 82 -13.80 1.45 -11.54
C GLY A 82 -14.45 0.12 -11.92
N GLU A 83 -13.67 -0.94 -12.12
CA GLU A 83 -14.19 -2.29 -12.39
C GLU A 83 -14.77 -2.97 -11.13
N LEU A 84 -14.44 -2.45 -9.95
CA LEU A 84 -14.87 -3.00 -8.67
C LEU A 84 -16.32 -2.59 -8.36
N LYS A 85 -17.13 -3.54 -7.94
CA LYS A 85 -18.48 -3.30 -7.41
C LYS A 85 -18.51 -3.73 -5.96
N ILE A 86 -18.62 -2.74 -5.07
CA ILE A 86 -18.66 -2.96 -3.62
C ILE A 86 -20.13 -2.87 -3.16
N ASP A 87 -20.57 -3.88 -2.45
CA ASP A 87 -21.79 -3.88 -1.65
C ASP A 87 -21.40 -3.86 -0.18
N GLU A 88 -21.55 -2.70 0.46
CA GLU A 88 -21.13 -2.50 1.85
C GLU A 88 -22.06 -3.20 2.84
N GLU A 89 -23.35 -3.37 2.50
CA GLU A 89 -24.31 -4.07 3.35
C GLU A 89 -24.10 -5.58 3.32
N ALA A 90 -23.90 -6.12 2.12
CA ALA A 90 -23.62 -7.54 1.93
C ALA A 90 -22.15 -7.90 2.21
N LYS A 91 -21.27 -6.90 2.44
CA LYS A 91 -19.83 -7.06 2.62
C LYS A 91 -19.20 -7.90 1.51
N THR A 92 -19.46 -7.51 0.27
CA THR A 92 -18.97 -8.21 -0.92
C THR A 92 -18.30 -7.27 -1.91
N LEU A 93 -17.33 -7.82 -2.62
CA LEU A 93 -16.65 -7.20 -3.75
C LEU A 93 -16.87 -8.08 -4.98
N THR A 94 -17.49 -7.54 -6.01
CA THR A 94 -17.67 -8.23 -7.29
C THR A 94 -16.71 -7.63 -8.32
N VAL A 95 -15.89 -8.47 -8.92
CA VAL A 95 -14.94 -8.09 -9.97
C VAL A 95 -14.60 -9.28 -10.85
N ALA A 96 -14.43 -9.06 -12.14
CA ALA A 96 -14.12 -10.11 -13.12
C ALA A 96 -15.08 -11.32 -13.07
N GLY A 97 -16.37 -11.07 -12.77
CA GLY A 97 -17.39 -12.13 -12.68
C GLY A 97 -17.31 -12.99 -11.40
N LYS A 98 -16.43 -12.67 -10.47
CA LYS A 98 -16.26 -13.37 -9.19
C LYS A 98 -16.70 -12.48 -8.04
N VAL A 99 -17.31 -13.08 -7.03
CA VAL A 99 -17.70 -12.42 -5.79
C VAL A 99 -16.74 -12.80 -4.69
N TYR A 100 -16.16 -11.81 -4.04
CA TYR A 100 -15.28 -11.95 -2.87
C TYR A 100 -16.06 -11.48 -1.63
N HIS A 101 -15.87 -12.18 -0.54
CA HIS A 101 -16.45 -11.86 0.74
C HIS A 101 -15.38 -11.28 1.67
N GLU A 102 -15.82 -10.70 2.77
CA GLU A 102 -14.92 -10.24 3.82
C GLU A 102 -14.00 -11.38 4.28
N GLY A 103 -12.72 -11.09 4.42
CA GLY A 103 -11.70 -12.07 4.76
C GLY A 103 -11.10 -12.84 3.57
N ASP A 104 -11.73 -12.81 2.40
CA ASP A 104 -11.13 -13.40 1.19
C ASP A 104 -9.85 -12.65 0.80
N PHE A 105 -8.84 -13.39 0.35
CA PHE A 105 -7.52 -12.81 0.06
C PHE A 105 -7.44 -12.26 -1.36
N ILE A 106 -6.87 -11.06 -1.44
CA ILE A 106 -6.41 -10.45 -2.70
C ILE A 106 -5.00 -9.91 -2.53
N SER A 107 -4.35 -9.61 -3.63
CA SER A 107 -3.04 -8.96 -3.64
C SER A 107 -3.04 -7.72 -4.52
N LEU A 108 -2.32 -6.69 -4.11
CA LEU A 108 -2.16 -5.42 -4.81
C LEU A 108 -0.71 -5.21 -5.23
N ASP A 109 -0.53 -4.72 -6.45
CA ASP A 109 0.73 -4.13 -6.89
C ASP A 109 0.52 -2.62 -7.06
N GLY A 110 0.93 -1.87 -6.07
CA GLY A 110 0.83 -0.40 -6.06
C GLY A 110 1.78 0.28 -7.05
N SER A 111 2.74 -0.43 -7.61
CA SER A 111 3.66 0.08 -8.63
C SER A 111 3.09 0.00 -10.05
N THR A 112 2.27 -1.01 -10.32
CA THR A 112 1.64 -1.22 -11.63
C THR A 112 0.15 -0.91 -11.66
N GLY A 113 -0.49 -0.84 -10.49
CA GLY A 113 -1.93 -0.67 -10.35
C GLY A 113 -2.73 -1.96 -10.55
N ASN A 114 -2.08 -3.10 -10.57
CA ASN A 114 -2.74 -4.39 -10.77
C ASN A 114 -3.30 -4.95 -9.46
N VAL A 115 -4.48 -5.57 -9.56
CA VAL A 115 -5.12 -6.33 -8.50
C VAL A 115 -5.15 -7.80 -8.91
N TYR A 116 -4.77 -8.69 -7.99
CA TYR A 116 -4.66 -10.12 -8.24
C TYR A 116 -5.57 -10.92 -7.31
N ASP A 117 -6.06 -12.04 -7.82
CA ASP A 117 -6.81 -13.02 -7.03
C ASP A 117 -5.89 -13.75 -6.05
N GLY A 118 -6.34 -13.91 -4.83
CA GLY A 118 -5.67 -14.70 -3.81
C GLY A 118 -4.39 -14.07 -3.25
N GLN A 119 -3.67 -14.89 -2.50
CA GLN A 119 -2.45 -14.50 -1.83
C GLN A 119 -1.24 -14.74 -2.75
N ILE A 120 -0.56 -13.66 -3.10
CA ILE A 120 0.72 -13.71 -3.82
C ILE A 120 1.85 -13.46 -2.83
N ALA A 121 2.92 -14.23 -2.93
CA ALA A 121 4.11 -14.01 -2.12
C ALA A 121 4.72 -12.65 -2.43
N THR A 122 4.91 -11.84 -1.39
CA THR A 122 5.55 -10.52 -1.48
C THR A 122 6.94 -10.58 -0.89
N VAL A 123 7.88 -9.84 -1.46
CA VAL A 123 9.23 -9.64 -0.93
C VAL A 123 9.38 -8.19 -0.52
N GLU A 124 9.99 -7.96 0.63
CA GLU A 124 10.36 -6.61 1.03
C GLU A 124 11.41 -6.05 0.08
N ALA A 125 11.25 -4.77 -0.28
CA ALA A 125 12.26 -4.08 -1.05
C ALA A 125 13.54 -3.95 -0.21
N ALA A 126 14.63 -4.49 -0.72
CA ALA A 126 15.94 -4.39 -0.08
C ALA A 126 16.98 -3.92 -1.11
N ILE A 127 17.94 -3.15 -0.63
CA ILE A 127 19.11 -2.80 -1.42
C ILE A 127 20.03 -4.03 -1.44
N SER A 128 19.94 -4.83 -2.49
CA SER A 128 20.69 -6.09 -2.61
C SER A 128 21.15 -6.37 -4.05
N GLY A 129 22.04 -7.31 -4.21
CA GLY A 129 22.51 -7.77 -5.53
C GLY A 129 23.14 -6.66 -6.37
N ASP A 130 22.81 -6.64 -7.65
CA ASP A 130 23.34 -5.66 -8.61
C ASP A 130 22.93 -4.23 -8.30
N PHE A 131 21.76 -4.03 -7.70
CA PHE A 131 21.31 -2.72 -7.27
C PHE A 131 22.20 -2.17 -6.14
N ALA A 132 22.53 -2.99 -5.14
CA ALA A 132 23.46 -2.61 -4.08
C ALA A 132 24.86 -2.26 -4.63
N ARG A 133 25.31 -3.03 -5.62
CA ARG A 133 26.59 -2.79 -6.29
C ARG A 133 26.59 -1.47 -7.06
N PHE A 134 25.52 -1.19 -7.80
CA PHE A 134 25.33 0.07 -8.52
C PHE A 134 25.27 1.26 -7.55
N MET A 135 24.53 1.14 -6.46
CA MET A 135 24.46 2.17 -5.42
C MET A 135 25.83 2.42 -4.76
N GLY A 136 26.64 1.38 -4.57
CA GLY A 136 28.02 1.54 -4.10
C GLY A 136 28.90 2.38 -5.05
N TRP A 137 28.75 2.21 -6.35
CA TRP A 137 29.43 3.06 -7.33
C TRP A 137 28.91 4.50 -7.32
N ALA A 138 27.61 4.68 -7.20
CA ALA A 138 27.00 6.00 -7.10
C ALA A 138 27.49 6.74 -5.84
N ASP A 139 27.54 6.05 -4.70
CA ASP A 139 28.05 6.60 -3.44
C ASP A 139 29.53 6.98 -3.50
N ALA A 140 30.32 6.21 -4.22
CA ALA A 140 31.74 6.52 -4.41
C ALA A 140 31.98 7.74 -5.33
N ALA A 141 31.05 8.00 -6.26
CA ALA A 141 31.15 9.10 -7.23
C ALA A 141 30.49 10.39 -6.76
N ARG A 142 29.49 10.33 -5.89
CA ARG A 142 28.74 11.50 -5.42
C ARG A 142 29.56 12.37 -4.47
N THR A 143 29.27 13.68 -4.52
CA THR A 143 29.83 14.67 -3.59
C THR A 143 28.79 15.20 -2.60
N LEU A 144 27.51 15.07 -2.94
CA LEU A 144 26.38 15.51 -2.11
C LEU A 144 25.91 14.38 -1.18
N LYS A 145 25.48 14.77 0.01
CA LYS A 145 24.86 13.88 0.97
C LYS A 145 23.36 13.76 0.72
N VAL A 146 22.80 12.58 0.99
CA VAL A 146 21.37 12.34 0.89
C VAL A 146 20.70 12.68 2.22
N ARG A 147 19.75 13.61 2.19
CA ARG A 147 18.91 13.97 3.33
C ARG A 147 17.47 13.62 3.05
N THR A 148 16.73 13.33 4.09
CA THR A 148 15.30 13.00 4.01
C THR A 148 14.51 13.74 5.07
N ASN A 149 13.20 13.88 4.86
CA ASN A 149 12.29 14.32 5.90
C ASN A 149 11.94 13.12 6.78
N ALA A 150 12.06 13.27 8.09
CA ALA A 150 11.67 12.27 9.07
C ALA A 150 11.33 12.95 10.39
N ASP A 151 10.06 12.87 10.77
CA ASP A 151 9.53 13.58 11.95
C ASP A 151 9.44 12.69 13.19
N THR A 152 9.54 11.38 13.02
CA THR A 152 9.44 10.42 14.12
C THR A 152 10.69 9.55 14.26
N PRO A 153 10.97 8.98 15.45
CA PRO A 153 12.06 8.02 15.62
C PRO A 153 11.93 6.79 14.71
N ARG A 154 10.72 6.38 14.38
CA ARG A 154 10.45 5.27 13.45
C ARG A 154 10.89 5.63 12.04
N ASP A 155 10.47 6.80 11.55
CA ASP A 155 10.80 7.27 10.22
C ASP A 155 12.31 7.51 10.08
N THR A 156 12.94 8.06 11.12
CA THR A 156 14.40 8.26 11.16
C THR A 156 15.14 6.93 11.05
N LYS A 157 14.72 5.88 11.77
CA LYS A 157 15.34 4.55 11.66
C LYS A 157 15.18 3.97 10.26
N GLN A 158 14.01 4.12 9.66
CA GLN A 158 13.74 3.65 8.30
C GLN A 158 14.56 4.44 7.27
N ALA A 159 14.67 5.74 7.43
CA ALA A 159 15.48 6.61 6.59
C ALA A 159 16.97 6.20 6.59
N VAL A 160 17.52 5.96 7.78
CA VAL A 160 18.91 5.47 7.93
C VAL A 160 19.09 4.10 7.28
N ALA A 161 18.12 3.18 7.45
CA ALA A 161 18.16 1.86 6.81
C ALA A 161 18.15 1.94 5.28
N PHE A 162 17.53 2.98 4.71
CA PHE A 162 17.54 3.28 3.27
C PHE A 162 18.75 4.10 2.80
N GLY A 163 19.68 4.42 3.70
CA GLY A 163 20.93 5.09 3.35
C GLY A 163 20.90 6.60 3.47
N ALA A 164 19.94 7.18 4.17
CA ALA A 164 19.95 8.61 4.47
C ALA A 164 21.10 8.96 5.44
N GLU A 165 21.76 10.08 5.17
CA GLU A 165 22.93 10.56 5.93
C GLU A 165 22.58 11.77 6.81
N GLY A 166 21.32 12.17 6.81
CA GLY A 166 20.82 13.26 7.64
C GLY A 166 19.34 13.54 7.40
N ILE A 167 18.78 14.34 8.28
CA ILE A 167 17.40 14.82 8.19
C ILE A 167 17.44 16.25 7.64
N GLY A 168 16.50 16.54 6.74
CA GLY A 168 16.32 17.87 6.13
C GLY A 168 15.38 18.75 6.92
#